data_d767e4b727b27f3e95f54872ae8084f2
#
_entry.id   d767e4b727b27f3e95f54872ae8084f2
#
_cell.length_a   1.000
_cell.length_b   1.000
_cell.length_c   1.000
_cell.angle_alpha   90.00
_cell.angle_beta   90.00
_cell.angle_gamma   90.00
#
_symmetry.space_group_name_H-M   'P 1'
#
loop_
_entity.id
_entity.type
_entity.pdbx_description
1 polymer ?
#
loop_
_entity_poly.entity_id
_entity_poly.type
_entity_poly.pdbx_seq_one_letter_code
_entity_poly.pdbx_strand_id
1 'polypeptide(L)'
;SVIDKNKCIRCGKCIHSCPFGAIASKTFIVPVINALREGKHIYAMAAPATEGQFGADITMESWRKAMKELGFVDFYDVGLGGDMTAAYEAEEWAEAYKEGQKKVTSCCPAFVNMVRLHYPQLADNISTTVSPMCAISRMIKAQDPEAITVFIGPCLAKKSEVVDQQIEGNADY
;
A
#
# COMPACT_ATOMS: atom_id res chain seq x y z
N SER A 1 14.19 1.97 -24.19
CA SER A 1 14.66 1.13 -23.08
C SER A 1 13.49 0.34 -22.51
N VAL A 2 13.69 -0.91 -22.20
CA VAL A 2 12.68 -1.79 -21.60
C VAL A 2 13.11 -2.10 -20.17
N ILE A 3 12.17 -1.99 -19.22
CA ILE A 3 12.42 -2.36 -17.83
C ILE A 3 12.31 -3.88 -17.71
N ASP A 4 13.40 -4.53 -17.30
CA ASP A 4 13.41 -5.97 -17.02
C ASP A 4 12.61 -6.26 -15.74
N LYS A 5 11.45 -6.89 -15.89
CA LYS A 5 10.55 -7.20 -14.77
C LYS A 5 11.13 -8.20 -13.77
N ASN A 6 12.10 -9.00 -14.20
CA ASN A 6 12.75 -10.01 -13.34
C ASN A 6 13.88 -9.41 -12.49
N LYS A 7 14.28 -8.17 -12.76
CA LYS A 7 15.33 -7.45 -12.02
C LYS A 7 14.81 -6.21 -11.31
N CYS A 8 13.67 -5.70 -11.75
CA CYS A 8 13.10 -4.44 -11.25
C CYS A 8 12.36 -4.65 -9.92
N ILE A 9 12.84 -4.03 -8.86
CA ILE A 9 12.20 -4.05 -7.53
C ILE A 9 11.01 -3.08 -7.41
N ARG A 10 10.69 -2.34 -8.47
CA ARG A 10 9.57 -1.40 -8.58
C ARG A 10 9.61 -0.22 -7.60
N CYS A 11 10.78 0.18 -7.13
CA CYS A 11 10.96 1.27 -6.15
C CYS A 11 10.65 2.68 -6.67
N GLY A 12 10.52 2.87 -7.99
CA GLY A 12 10.23 4.18 -8.59
C GLY A 12 11.44 5.12 -8.72
N LYS A 13 12.66 4.71 -8.32
CA LYS A 13 13.85 5.57 -8.38
C LYS A 13 14.12 6.12 -9.78
N CYS A 14 13.91 5.31 -10.82
CA CYS A 14 14.07 5.74 -12.21
C CYS A 14 13.12 6.88 -12.60
N ILE A 15 11.87 6.89 -12.08
CA ILE A 15 10.90 7.96 -12.32
C ILE A 15 11.37 9.25 -11.65
N HIS A 16 11.74 9.14 -10.37
CA HIS A 16 12.20 10.28 -9.59
C HIS A 16 13.50 10.90 -10.14
N SER A 17 14.41 10.07 -10.67
CA SER A 17 15.73 10.51 -11.15
C SER A 17 15.74 10.93 -12.63
N CYS A 18 14.63 10.79 -13.35
CA CYS A 18 14.57 11.17 -14.76
C CYS A 18 14.30 12.67 -14.93
N PRO A 19 15.28 13.49 -15.34
CA PRO A 19 15.10 14.95 -15.46
C PRO A 19 14.18 15.34 -16.62
N PHE A 20 13.92 14.39 -17.54
CA PHE A 20 13.10 14.63 -18.74
C PHE A 20 11.66 14.13 -18.60
N GLY A 21 11.27 13.52 -17.45
CA GLY A 21 9.95 12.92 -17.29
C GLY A 21 9.64 11.80 -18.28
N ALA A 22 10.68 11.16 -18.85
CA ALA A 22 10.52 10.12 -19.88
C ALA A 22 9.97 8.79 -19.34
N ILE A 23 9.91 8.63 -18.02
CA ILE A 23 9.39 7.45 -17.35
C ILE A 23 8.27 7.90 -16.41
N ALA A 24 7.08 7.31 -16.57
CA ALA A 24 5.93 7.58 -15.73
C ALA A 24 5.34 6.28 -15.19
N SER A 25 4.65 6.36 -14.05
CA SER A 25 3.87 5.25 -13.54
C SER A 25 2.50 5.19 -14.23
N LYS A 26 1.95 3.97 -14.38
CA LYS A 26 0.55 3.83 -14.80
C LYS A 26 -0.36 4.46 -13.73
N THR A 27 -1.29 5.30 -14.16
CA THR A 27 -2.29 5.88 -13.25
C THR A 27 -3.53 5.03 -13.14
N PHE A 28 -4.17 5.06 -11.98
CA PHE A 28 -5.49 4.45 -11.72
C PHE A 28 -6.61 5.49 -11.59
N ILE A 29 -6.33 6.76 -11.89
CA ILE A 29 -7.30 7.83 -11.67
C ILE A 29 -8.58 7.66 -12.49
N VAL A 30 -8.47 7.18 -13.73
CA VAL A 30 -9.63 6.98 -14.61
C VAL A 30 -10.59 5.90 -14.08
N PRO A 31 -10.14 4.67 -13.73
CA PRO A 31 -11.02 3.68 -13.14
C PRO A 31 -11.61 4.13 -11.80
N VAL A 32 -10.89 4.89 -10.97
CA VAL A 32 -11.42 5.45 -9.72
C VAL A 32 -12.54 6.44 -10.00
N ILE A 33 -12.34 7.39 -10.93
CA ILE A 33 -13.39 8.35 -11.32
C ILE A 33 -14.63 7.63 -11.88
N ASN A 34 -14.44 6.60 -12.68
CA ASN A 34 -15.56 5.82 -13.22
C ASN A 34 -16.32 5.10 -12.10
N ALA A 35 -15.65 4.48 -11.16
CA ALA A 35 -16.28 3.83 -10.00
C ALA A 35 -17.09 4.82 -9.15
N LEU A 36 -16.56 6.05 -8.94
CA LEU A 36 -17.31 7.13 -8.25
C LEU A 36 -18.56 7.54 -9.02
N ARG A 37 -18.45 7.72 -10.35
CA ARG A 37 -19.59 8.10 -11.21
C ARG A 37 -20.67 7.02 -11.29
N GLU A 38 -20.28 5.76 -11.19
CA GLU A 38 -21.18 4.61 -11.19
C GLU A 38 -21.83 4.37 -9.82
N GLY A 39 -21.48 5.17 -8.80
CA GLY A 39 -22.02 5.04 -7.45
C GLY A 39 -21.63 3.74 -6.76
N LYS A 40 -20.45 3.18 -7.07
CA LYS A 40 -19.93 1.96 -6.42
C LYS A 40 -19.54 2.24 -4.98
N HIS A 41 -19.47 1.19 -4.16
CA HIS A 41 -19.02 1.26 -2.77
C HIS A 41 -17.50 1.48 -2.70
N ILE A 42 -17.07 2.70 -3.00
CA ILE A 42 -15.65 3.06 -3.07
C ILE A 42 -15.17 3.71 -1.77
N TYR A 43 -14.09 3.21 -1.21
CA TYR A 43 -13.47 3.67 0.04
C TYR A 43 -12.08 4.23 -0.22
N ALA A 44 -11.77 5.38 0.37
CA ALA A 44 -10.44 5.97 0.29
C ALA A 44 -9.59 5.54 1.50
N MET A 45 -8.33 5.20 1.24
CA MET A 45 -7.32 4.88 2.24
C MET A 45 -6.10 5.77 2.00
N ALA A 46 -5.72 6.63 2.94
CA ALA A 46 -4.55 7.50 2.77
C ALA A 46 -3.35 7.04 3.57
N ALA A 47 -2.18 7.13 2.95
CA ALA A 47 -0.92 6.92 3.65
C ALA A 47 -0.69 8.02 4.70
N PRO A 48 -0.09 7.73 5.88
CA PRO A 48 0.27 8.75 6.87
C PRO A 48 1.14 9.88 6.29
N ALA A 49 1.91 9.60 5.23
CA ALA A 49 2.73 10.59 4.53
C ALA A 49 1.91 11.69 3.83
N THR A 50 0.59 11.58 3.74
CA THR A 50 -0.30 12.65 3.23
C THR A 50 -0.57 13.73 4.27
N GLU A 51 -0.36 13.44 5.55
CA GLU A 51 -0.48 14.41 6.63
C GLU A 51 0.50 15.57 6.43
N GLY A 52 0.02 16.79 6.62
CA GLY A 52 0.81 18.01 6.45
C GLY A 52 1.11 18.43 5.00
N GLN A 53 0.74 17.63 3.98
CA GLN A 53 1.02 17.96 2.57
C GLN A 53 0.24 19.20 2.08
N PHE A 54 -0.89 19.51 2.68
CA PHE A 54 -1.75 20.63 2.31
C PHE A 54 -1.78 21.75 3.36
N GLY A 55 -0.83 21.74 4.29
CA GLY A 55 -0.69 22.68 5.39
C GLY A 55 -1.06 22.09 6.74
N ALA A 56 -0.60 22.76 7.81
CA ALA A 56 -0.76 22.27 9.18
C ALA A 56 -2.22 22.22 9.67
N ASP A 57 -3.10 23.02 9.05
CA ASP A 57 -4.52 23.10 9.41
C ASP A 57 -5.38 22.00 8.78
N ILE A 58 -4.80 21.21 7.86
CA ILE A 58 -5.51 20.13 7.17
C ILE A 58 -5.30 18.82 7.92
N THR A 59 -6.32 18.43 8.67
CA THR A 59 -6.34 17.21 9.49
C THR A 59 -6.87 16.01 8.70
N MET A 60 -6.70 14.79 9.25
CA MET A 60 -7.30 13.58 8.69
C MET A 60 -8.85 13.64 8.66
N GLU A 61 -9.47 14.40 9.58
CA GLU A 61 -10.90 14.65 9.53
C GLU A 61 -11.31 15.54 8.35
N SER A 62 -10.48 16.55 8.02
CA SER A 62 -10.66 17.35 6.80
C SER A 62 -10.57 16.49 5.54
N TRP A 63 -9.62 15.53 5.52
CA TRP A 63 -9.50 14.53 4.46
C TRP A 63 -10.76 13.68 4.32
N ARG A 64 -11.24 13.13 5.44
CA ARG A 64 -12.48 12.31 5.46
C ARG A 64 -13.66 13.09 4.87
N LYS A 65 -13.84 14.33 5.30
CA LYS A 65 -14.91 15.20 4.79
C LYS A 65 -14.78 15.43 3.28
N ALA A 66 -13.60 15.79 2.81
CA ALA A 66 -13.34 16.01 1.37
C ALA A 66 -13.59 14.73 0.54
N MET A 67 -13.15 13.56 1.02
CA MET A 67 -13.38 12.29 0.32
C MET A 67 -14.87 11.95 0.24
N LYS A 68 -15.65 12.19 1.30
CA LYS A 68 -17.10 12.02 1.28
C LYS A 68 -17.78 12.98 0.30
N GLU A 69 -17.34 14.22 0.24
CA GLU A 69 -17.84 15.20 -0.74
C GLU A 69 -17.51 14.80 -2.20
N LEU A 70 -16.41 14.08 -2.43
CA LEU A 70 -16.06 13.51 -3.74
C LEU A 70 -16.87 12.26 -4.11
N GLY A 71 -17.64 11.69 -3.17
CA GLY A 71 -18.50 10.54 -3.40
C GLY A 71 -17.94 9.20 -2.88
N PHE A 72 -16.82 9.20 -2.13
CA PHE A 72 -16.40 8.01 -1.40
C PHE A 72 -17.34 7.71 -0.23
N VAL A 73 -17.57 6.43 0.04
CA VAL A 73 -18.40 5.97 1.17
C VAL A 73 -17.79 6.38 2.50
N ASP A 74 -16.49 6.11 2.66
CA ASP A 74 -15.72 6.58 3.82
C ASP A 74 -14.22 6.68 3.50
N PHE A 75 -13.47 7.12 4.51
CA PHE A 75 -12.04 7.36 4.45
C PHE A 75 -11.34 6.73 5.67
N TYR A 76 -10.20 6.07 5.44
CA TYR A 76 -9.39 5.45 6.47
C TYR A 76 -7.94 5.93 6.42
N ASP A 77 -7.39 6.23 7.59
CA ASP A 77 -5.94 6.44 7.75
C ASP A 77 -5.24 5.08 7.80
N VAL A 78 -4.29 4.88 6.90
CA VAL A 78 -3.49 3.64 6.83
C VAL A 78 -2.48 3.55 7.99
N GLY A 79 -2.30 4.61 8.79
CA GLY A 79 -1.59 4.55 10.08
C GLY A 79 -2.16 3.47 10.99
N LEU A 80 -3.49 3.36 11.07
CA LEU A 80 -4.15 2.28 11.81
C LEU A 80 -3.72 0.88 11.30
N GLY A 81 -3.57 0.71 9.99
CA GLY A 81 -3.02 -0.52 9.42
C GLY A 81 -1.57 -0.77 9.82
N GLY A 82 -0.80 0.30 10.02
CA GLY A 82 0.55 0.23 10.59
C GLY A 82 0.56 -0.34 12.00
N ASP A 83 -0.33 0.12 12.86
CA ASP A 83 -0.48 -0.40 14.23
C ASP A 83 -0.90 -1.87 14.23
N MET A 84 -1.84 -2.25 13.36
CA MET A 84 -2.26 -3.65 13.20
C MET A 84 -1.09 -4.54 12.77
N THR A 85 -0.35 -4.15 11.73
CA THR A 85 0.79 -4.94 11.23
C THR A 85 1.92 -5.00 12.26
N ALA A 86 2.18 -3.91 12.99
CA ALA A 86 3.19 -3.89 14.04
C ALA A 86 2.88 -4.87 15.19
N ALA A 87 1.61 -4.99 15.57
CA ALA A 87 1.18 -5.94 16.60
C ALA A 87 1.46 -7.40 16.16
N TYR A 88 1.07 -7.76 14.94
CA TYR A 88 1.31 -9.11 14.41
C TYR A 88 2.81 -9.40 14.19
N GLU A 89 3.56 -8.43 13.65
CA GLU A 89 5.01 -8.56 13.47
C GLU A 89 5.74 -8.73 14.82
N ALA A 90 5.29 -8.03 15.87
CA ALA A 90 5.88 -8.15 17.20
C ALA A 90 5.76 -9.58 17.76
N GLU A 91 4.62 -10.24 17.56
CA GLU A 91 4.42 -11.64 17.95
C GLU A 91 5.35 -12.57 17.15
N GLU A 92 5.38 -12.41 15.81
CA GLU A 92 6.26 -13.20 14.92
C GLU A 92 7.75 -13.02 15.28
N TRP A 93 8.16 -11.80 15.62
CA TRP A 93 9.54 -11.52 16.03
C TRP A 93 9.87 -12.11 17.39
N ALA A 94 8.94 -12.07 18.34
CA ALA A 94 9.15 -12.66 19.66
C ALA A 94 9.34 -14.18 19.58
N GLU A 95 8.61 -14.86 18.70
CA GLU A 95 8.76 -16.29 18.46
C GLU A 95 10.10 -16.61 17.76
N ALA A 96 10.40 -15.90 16.66
CA ALA A 96 11.64 -16.08 15.92
C ALA A 96 12.88 -15.83 16.81
N TYR A 97 12.83 -14.83 17.69
CA TYR A 97 13.91 -14.52 18.62
C TYR A 97 14.20 -15.69 19.59
N LYS A 98 13.16 -16.36 20.10
CA LYS A 98 13.31 -17.53 20.97
C LYS A 98 14.01 -18.70 20.27
N GLU A 99 13.82 -18.80 18.95
CA GLU A 99 14.43 -19.83 18.10
C GLU A 99 15.81 -19.39 17.54
N GLY A 100 16.32 -18.22 17.92
CA GLY A 100 17.57 -17.67 17.41
C GLY A 100 17.52 -17.24 15.95
N GLN A 101 16.31 -17.10 15.38
CA GLN A 101 16.09 -16.64 14.01
C GLN A 101 16.06 -15.11 13.93
N LYS A 102 16.32 -14.60 12.72
CA LYS A 102 16.21 -13.16 12.43
C LYS A 102 15.00 -12.91 11.53
N LYS A 103 14.21 -11.91 11.86
CA LYS A 103 13.09 -11.45 11.03
C LYS A 103 13.27 -10.00 10.60
N VAL A 104 12.71 -9.66 9.44
CA VAL A 104 12.63 -8.30 8.91
C VAL A 104 11.21 -8.02 8.48
N THR A 105 10.80 -6.76 8.53
CA THR A 105 9.43 -6.33 8.19
C THR A 105 9.10 -6.57 6.71
N SER A 106 7.81 -6.78 6.42
CA SER A 106 7.25 -6.94 5.06
C SER A 106 6.50 -5.72 4.54
N CYS A 107 6.41 -4.63 5.31
CA CYS A 107 5.56 -3.48 4.98
C CYS A 107 5.97 -2.71 3.71
N CYS A 108 7.21 -2.85 3.23
CA CYS A 108 7.72 -2.18 2.03
C CYS A 108 7.79 -3.14 0.83
N PRO A 109 6.91 -3.05 -0.19
CA PRO A 109 6.92 -3.95 -1.34
C PRO A 109 8.21 -3.89 -2.16
N ALA A 110 8.88 -2.74 -2.23
CA ALA A 110 10.17 -2.63 -2.91
C ALA A 110 11.26 -3.41 -2.19
N PHE A 111 11.28 -3.40 -0.85
CA PHE A 111 12.19 -4.19 -0.05
C PHE A 111 11.92 -5.69 -0.21
N VAL A 112 10.66 -6.10 -0.11
CA VAL A 112 10.26 -7.51 -0.33
C VAL A 112 10.68 -7.99 -1.72
N ASN A 113 10.43 -7.20 -2.77
CA ASN A 113 10.87 -7.51 -4.13
C ASN A 113 12.39 -7.57 -4.24
N MET A 114 13.12 -6.68 -3.57
CA MET A 114 14.59 -6.71 -3.55
C MET A 114 15.12 -8.01 -2.96
N VAL A 115 14.59 -8.43 -1.82
CA VAL A 115 15.00 -9.68 -1.19
C VAL A 115 14.66 -10.87 -2.09
N ARG A 116 13.41 -10.98 -2.55
CA ARG A 116 12.97 -12.11 -3.39
C ARG A 116 13.74 -12.25 -4.70
N LEU A 117 14.08 -11.13 -5.36
CA LEU A 117 14.74 -11.14 -6.66
C LEU A 117 16.28 -11.23 -6.58
N HIS A 118 16.88 -10.59 -5.57
CA HIS A 118 18.33 -10.43 -5.53
C HIS A 118 19.00 -11.15 -4.35
N TYR A 119 18.22 -11.51 -3.32
CA TYR A 119 18.72 -12.17 -2.11
C TYR A 119 17.76 -13.29 -1.67
N PRO A 120 17.41 -14.25 -2.56
CA PRO A 120 16.39 -15.27 -2.28
C PRO A 120 16.70 -16.12 -1.05
N GLN A 121 17.98 -16.25 -0.67
CA GLN A 121 18.42 -16.95 0.54
C GLN A 121 17.94 -16.27 1.84
N LEU A 122 17.46 -15.00 1.77
CA LEU A 122 16.92 -14.27 2.91
C LEU A 122 15.38 -14.18 2.88
N ALA A 123 14.73 -14.86 1.94
CA ALA A 123 13.27 -14.76 1.78
C ALA A 123 12.52 -15.22 3.03
N ASP A 124 12.99 -16.26 3.70
CA ASP A 124 12.38 -16.81 4.91
C ASP A 124 12.51 -15.90 6.14
N ASN A 125 13.41 -14.90 6.06
CA ASN A 125 13.54 -13.89 7.09
C ASN A 125 12.51 -12.76 6.99
N ILE A 126 11.79 -12.65 5.87
CA ILE A 126 10.74 -11.63 5.71
C ILE A 126 9.54 -12.05 6.56
N SER A 127 8.94 -11.09 7.27
CA SER A 127 7.67 -11.28 7.98
C SER A 127 6.58 -11.76 7.02
N THR A 128 5.71 -12.63 7.50
CA THR A 128 4.54 -13.13 6.75
C THR A 128 3.35 -12.17 6.83
N THR A 129 3.46 -11.13 7.65
CA THR A 129 2.40 -10.13 7.86
C THR A 129 2.18 -9.31 6.59
N VAL A 130 0.94 -9.02 6.27
CA VAL A 130 0.59 -8.16 5.13
C VAL A 130 0.93 -6.71 5.40
N SER A 131 1.04 -5.92 4.34
CA SER A 131 1.33 -4.48 4.49
C SER A 131 0.15 -3.73 5.15
N PRO A 132 0.42 -2.55 5.78
CA PRO A 132 -0.61 -1.69 6.34
C PRO A 132 -1.77 -1.38 5.38
N MET A 133 -1.46 -1.15 4.11
CA MET A 133 -2.45 -0.93 3.06
C MET A 133 -3.38 -2.14 2.91
N CYS A 134 -2.81 -3.33 2.82
CA CYS A 134 -3.58 -4.56 2.68
C CYS A 134 -4.40 -4.86 3.96
N ALA A 135 -3.86 -4.58 5.15
CA ALA A 135 -4.56 -4.78 6.42
C ALA A 135 -5.85 -3.93 6.48
N ILE A 136 -5.78 -2.64 6.13
CA ILE A 136 -6.96 -1.77 6.08
C ILE A 136 -7.92 -2.21 4.97
N SER A 137 -7.43 -2.59 3.79
CA SER A 137 -8.30 -3.09 2.72
C SER A 137 -9.09 -4.33 3.17
N ARG A 138 -8.43 -5.29 3.82
CA ARG A 138 -9.07 -6.49 4.37
C ARG A 138 -10.12 -6.14 5.44
N MET A 139 -9.81 -5.19 6.32
CA MET A 139 -10.75 -4.70 7.33
C MET A 139 -12.01 -4.11 6.70
N ILE A 140 -11.85 -3.28 5.67
CA ILE A 140 -12.98 -2.67 4.94
C ILE A 140 -13.80 -3.75 4.23
N LYS A 141 -13.15 -4.66 3.49
CA LYS A 141 -13.82 -5.74 2.75
C LYS A 141 -14.50 -6.76 3.65
N ALA A 142 -14.06 -6.92 4.89
CA ALA A 142 -14.75 -7.73 5.89
C ALA A 142 -16.06 -7.10 6.38
N GLN A 143 -16.16 -5.76 6.35
CA GLN A 143 -17.37 -5.01 6.73
C GLN A 143 -18.31 -4.82 5.53
N ASP A 144 -17.76 -4.61 4.35
CA ASP A 144 -18.48 -4.43 3.09
C ASP A 144 -17.81 -5.29 1.99
N PRO A 145 -18.36 -6.48 1.70
CA PRO A 145 -17.79 -7.38 0.69
C PRO A 145 -17.78 -6.82 -0.74
N GLU A 146 -18.59 -5.81 -1.04
CA GLU A 146 -18.62 -5.12 -2.34
C GLU A 146 -17.69 -3.90 -2.39
N ALA A 147 -16.95 -3.63 -1.30
CA ALA A 147 -16.06 -2.48 -1.21
C ALA A 147 -14.97 -2.50 -2.27
N ILE A 148 -14.80 -1.38 -2.95
CA ILE A 148 -13.65 -1.04 -3.78
C ILE A 148 -12.74 -0.13 -2.96
N THR A 149 -11.54 -0.56 -2.70
CA THR A 149 -10.58 0.18 -1.87
C THR A 149 -9.53 0.87 -2.72
N VAL A 150 -9.32 2.16 -2.45
CA VAL A 150 -8.38 3.02 -3.19
C VAL A 150 -7.31 3.54 -2.25
N PHE A 151 -6.05 3.20 -2.52
CA PHE A 151 -4.92 3.70 -1.74
C PHE A 151 -4.36 4.99 -2.32
N ILE A 152 -4.32 6.03 -1.51
CA ILE A 152 -3.78 7.34 -1.84
C ILE A 152 -2.45 7.53 -1.09
N GLY A 153 -1.34 7.59 -1.82
CA GLY A 153 -0.03 7.73 -1.21
C GLY A 153 1.11 7.89 -2.22
N PRO A 154 2.28 8.32 -1.75
CA PRO A 154 3.43 8.63 -2.63
C PRO A 154 4.21 7.40 -3.10
N CYS A 155 3.90 6.19 -2.61
CA CYS A 155 4.70 5.00 -2.82
C CYS A 155 4.37 4.28 -4.14
N LEU A 156 5.29 4.35 -5.11
CA LEU A 156 5.13 3.66 -6.39
C LEU A 156 5.17 2.13 -6.28
N ALA A 157 5.88 1.59 -5.29
CA ALA A 157 5.94 0.14 -5.06
C ALA A 157 4.58 -0.43 -4.63
N LYS A 158 3.74 0.35 -3.95
CA LYS A 158 2.38 -0.04 -3.59
C LYS A 158 1.50 -0.36 -4.81
N LYS A 159 1.70 0.31 -5.93
CA LYS A 159 1.03 -0.03 -7.19
C LYS A 159 1.36 -1.44 -7.70
N SER A 160 2.55 -1.95 -7.37
CA SER A 160 2.91 -3.32 -7.72
C SER A 160 2.30 -4.34 -6.78
N GLU A 161 2.10 -3.96 -5.52
CA GLU A 161 1.41 -4.78 -4.54
C GLU A 161 -0.06 -4.93 -4.90
N VAL A 162 -0.74 -3.82 -5.25
CA VAL A 162 -2.15 -3.83 -5.70
C VAL A 162 -2.42 -4.82 -6.84
N VAL A 163 -1.49 -4.98 -7.78
CA VAL A 163 -1.67 -5.91 -8.91
C VAL A 163 -1.13 -7.32 -8.63
N ASP A 164 -0.66 -7.60 -7.41
CA ASP A 164 -0.20 -8.92 -7.01
C ASP A 164 -1.38 -9.81 -6.64
N GLN A 165 -1.73 -10.72 -7.55
CA GLN A 165 -2.86 -11.65 -7.39
C GLN A 165 -2.66 -12.69 -6.27
N GLN A 166 -1.45 -12.80 -5.71
CA GLN A 166 -1.16 -13.71 -4.60
C GLN A 166 -1.57 -13.12 -3.24
N ILE A 167 -1.85 -11.82 -3.18
CA ILE A 167 -2.25 -11.12 -1.96
C ILE A 167 -3.77 -10.97 -1.95
N GLU A 168 -4.45 -11.89 -1.27
CA GLU A 168 -5.89 -11.85 -1.09
C GLU A 168 -6.35 -10.65 -0.24
N GLY A 169 -7.45 -10.03 -0.64
CA GLY A 169 -8.03 -8.88 0.07
C GLY A 169 -7.21 -7.58 -0.02
N ASN A 170 -6.31 -7.49 -0.99
CA ASN A 170 -5.50 -6.31 -1.24
C ASN A 170 -6.36 -5.11 -1.71
N ALA A 171 -5.76 -3.90 -1.73
CA ALA A 171 -6.38 -2.72 -2.34
C ALA A 171 -6.67 -2.96 -3.84
N ASP A 172 -7.71 -2.31 -4.36
CA ASP A 172 -8.12 -2.48 -5.77
C ASP A 172 -7.41 -1.45 -6.66
N TYR A 173 -7.12 -0.28 -6.12
CA TYR A 173 -6.44 0.82 -6.82
C TYR A 173 -5.47 1.54 -5.92
#